data_f092f10fd45eda988258e4bcce9e80e6
#
_entry.id   f092f10fd45eda988258e4bcce9e80e6
#
_cell.length_a   1.000
_cell.length_b   1.000
_cell.length_c   1.000
_cell.angle_alpha   90.00
_cell.angle_beta   90.00
_cell.angle_gamma   90.00
#
_symmetry.space_group_name_H-M   'P 1'
#
loop_
_entity.id
_entity.type
_entity.pdbx_description
1 polymer ?
#
loop_
_entity_poly.entity_id
_entity_poly.type
_entity_poly.pdbx_seq_one_letter_code
_entity_poly.pdbx_strand_id
1 'polypeptide(L)'
;MFYQSRKWKVLALASLLAAVSAAIMGCGSEQQQKQRATPVKAVSAIQQDTPLSSEFAGQIVSKNTVNVQSKVSGNIVEKFVQGGQFVKAGQPLYRIDSRQYESAVLQAKATLAQSSATLSNAQTDLGRDQQLYASNAISEQSVTTQQANVNAYQAACDANSAILQRAEQDLADTMVYAPMSGQLAVNDVAVGTYATAGNTNLVTIGSSSPVYAQFSISESDYLKFMSLRQNQTGKAGNLTVSLTLSDGSQYPIDGRIVETDRALADQTGTLTMKALFDNPNGLLLPGMFARVKLMGEVVPNAILVPQRAVQQLLDKSFVMVVGADGKSEARTVELGEKVGSYYIIKNGISAGDTVVVEGLSNLQEGKDLDVTMVTPEEMGFSLEGDDTMFDSNAVANSDAQPASE
;
A
#
# COMPACT_ATOMS: atom_id res chain seq x y z
N MET A 1 91.01 -44.09 -55.35
CA MET A 1 91.26 -43.09 -54.27
C MET A 1 89.98 -42.33 -53.97
N PHE A 2 88.84 -43.00 -53.75
CA PHE A 2 87.52 -42.32 -53.51
C PHE A 2 86.60 -43.11 -52.59
N TYR A 3 87.12 -43.92 -51.64
CA TYR A 3 86.26 -44.77 -50.81
C TYR A 3 86.35 -44.47 -49.29
N GLN A 4 87.24 -43.58 -48.86
CA GLN A 4 87.42 -43.31 -47.43
C GLN A 4 86.72 -42.06 -46.90
N SER A 5 86.21 -41.17 -47.72
CA SER A 5 85.55 -39.92 -47.25
C SER A 5 84.03 -40.09 -46.84
N ARG A 6 83.41 -41.23 -47.19
CA ARG A 6 81.99 -41.46 -46.95
C ARG A 6 81.68 -42.00 -45.53
N LYS A 7 82.64 -42.72 -44.92
CA LYS A 7 82.45 -43.29 -43.57
C LYS A 7 82.59 -42.29 -42.48
N TRP A 8 83.39 -41.23 -42.65
CA TRP A 8 83.52 -40.15 -41.64
C TRP A 8 82.30 -39.24 -41.62
N LYS A 9 81.67 -39.02 -42.72
CA LYS A 9 80.41 -38.20 -42.76
C LYS A 9 79.24 -38.94 -42.11
N VAL A 10 79.15 -40.26 -42.22
CA VAL A 10 78.14 -41.05 -41.58
C VAL A 10 78.34 -41.15 -40.06
N LEU A 11 79.59 -41.25 -39.59
CA LEU A 11 79.93 -41.25 -38.17
C LEU A 11 79.67 -39.85 -37.50
N ALA A 12 79.96 -38.77 -38.23
CA ALA A 12 79.66 -37.42 -37.76
C ALA A 12 78.18 -37.11 -37.70
N LEU A 13 77.38 -37.68 -38.65
CA LEU A 13 75.92 -37.53 -38.64
C LEU A 13 75.26 -38.37 -37.54
N ALA A 14 75.79 -39.55 -37.24
CA ALA A 14 75.31 -40.41 -36.17
C ALA A 14 75.63 -39.85 -34.79
N SER A 15 76.79 -39.18 -34.57
CA SER A 15 77.15 -38.54 -33.34
C SER A 15 76.31 -37.22 -33.10
N LEU A 16 75.96 -36.52 -34.19
CA LEU A 16 75.09 -35.33 -34.08
C LEU A 16 73.60 -35.72 -33.73
N LEU A 17 73.16 -36.88 -34.32
CA LEU A 17 71.81 -37.37 -33.96
C LEU A 17 71.74 -37.92 -32.54
N ALA A 18 72.78 -38.50 -31.98
CA ALA A 18 72.87 -38.97 -30.61
C ALA A 18 72.96 -37.81 -29.61
N ALA A 19 73.62 -36.69 -29.96
CA ALA A 19 73.66 -35.49 -29.14
C ALA A 19 72.33 -34.73 -29.09
N VAL A 20 71.56 -34.73 -30.18
CA VAL A 20 70.22 -34.14 -30.27
C VAL A 20 69.18 -34.97 -29.51
N SER A 21 69.31 -36.32 -29.52
CA SER A 21 68.41 -37.16 -28.72
C SER A 21 68.68 -37.10 -27.20
N ALA A 22 69.91 -36.88 -26.77
CA ALA A 22 70.26 -36.65 -25.36
C ALA A 22 69.84 -35.25 -24.83
N ALA A 23 69.75 -34.25 -25.71
CA ALA A 23 69.27 -32.93 -25.36
C ALA A 23 67.74 -32.86 -25.21
N ILE A 24 67.01 -33.80 -25.84
CA ILE A 24 65.52 -33.85 -25.73
C ILE A 24 65.05 -34.62 -24.45
N MET A 25 65.91 -35.47 -23.87
CA MET A 25 65.61 -36.23 -22.65
C MET A 25 65.94 -35.48 -21.36
N GLY A 26 66.48 -34.24 -21.39
CA GLY A 26 66.94 -33.46 -20.21
C GLY A 26 66.03 -32.35 -19.73
N CYS A 27 64.82 -32.11 -20.31
CA CYS A 27 63.88 -31.07 -19.88
C CYS A 27 62.51 -31.63 -19.48
N GLY A 28 62.50 -32.66 -18.66
CA GLY A 28 61.30 -33.15 -17.96
C GLY A 28 61.39 -32.85 -16.47
N SER A 29 61.77 -31.64 -16.05
CA SER A 29 61.42 -31.17 -14.71
C SER A 29 59.95 -30.80 -14.75
N GLU A 30 59.07 -31.66 -14.28
CA GLU A 30 57.76 -31.29 -13.76
C GLU A 30 57.97 -30.18 -12.73
N GLN A 31 57.98 -28.93 -13.20
CA GLN A 31 57.60 -27.84 -12.33
C GLN A 31 56.15 -28.11 -11.97
N GLN A 32 55.92 -28.78 -10.84
CA GLN A 32 54.71 -28.65 -10.09
C GLN A 32 54.51 -27.14 -9.90
N GLN A 33 53.76 -26.57 -10.83
CA GLN A 33 53.26 -25.21 -10.69
C GLN A 33 52.42 -25.25 -9.41
N LYS A 34 53.05 -24.85 -8.28
CA LYS A 34 52.32 -24.61 -7.03
C LYS A 34 51.15 -23.73 -7.42
N GLN A 35 49.96 -24.31 -7.57
CA GLN A 35 48.76 -23.58 -7.89
C GLN A 35 48.65 -22.49 -6.79
N ARG A 36 48.85 -21.25 -7.19
CA ARG A 36 48.65 -20.11 -6.26
C ARG A 36 47.25 -20.22 -5.75
N ALA A 37 47.09 -20.32 -4.45
CA ALA A 37 45.78 -20.28 -3.81
C ALA A 37 44.99 -19.09 -4.35
N THR A 38 43.74 -19.32 -4.68
CA THR A 38 42.87 -18.27 -5.23
C THR A 38 42.45 -17.35 -4.09
N PRO A 39 42.76 -16.04 -4.14
CA PRO A 39 42.31 -15.13 -3.12
C PRO A 39 40.79 -14.98 -3.18
N VAL A 40 40.13 -15.20 -2.03
CA VAL A 40 38.67 -15.10 -1.90
C VAL A 40 38.31 -14.40 -0.60
N LYS A 41 37.20 -13.67 -0.59
CA LYS A 41 36.59 -13.20 0.65
C LYS A 41 35.45 -14.12 1.04
N ALA A 42 35.38 -14.44 2.31
CA ALA A 42 34.39 -15.36 2.85
C ALA A 42 33.75 -14.81 4.12
N VAL A 43 32.50 -15.19 4.34
CA VAL A 43 31.69 -14.86 5.50
C VAL A 43 31.19 -16.16 6.14
N SER A 44 31.08 -16.20 7.45
CA SER A 44 30.41 -17.33 8.13
C SER A 44 28.90 -17.27 7.95
N ALA A 45 28.28 -18.42 7.64
CA ALA A 45 26.83 -18.55 7.64
C ALA A 45 26.27 -18.29 9.03
N ILE A 46 25.36 -17.35 9.14
CA ILE A 46 24.76 -16.89 10.41
C ILE A 46 23.51 -17.70 10.69
N GLN A 47 23.34 -18.12 11.94
CA GLN A 47 22.09 -18.73 12.40
C GLN A 47 21.41 -17.80 13.39
N GLN A 48 20.21 -17.34 13.05
CA GLN A 48 19.42 -16.49 13.95
C GLN A 48 17.93 -16.55 13.63
N ASP A 49 17.12 -16.18 14.62
CA ASP A 49 15.70 -16.00 14.43
C ASP A 49 15.44 -14.82 13.49
N THR A 50 14.83 -15.08 12.35
CA THR A 50 14.69 -14.09 11.29
C THR A 50 13.23 -13.78 11.03
N PRO A 51 12.78 -12.55 11.28
CA PRO A 51 11.42 -12.14 10.94
C PRO A 51 11.28 -12.04 9.42
N LEU A 52 10.30 -12.73 8.86
CA LEU A 52 9.91 -12.53 7.47
C LEU A 52 9.11 -11.24 7.36
N SER A 53 9.47 -10.38 6.44
CA SER A 53 8.69 -9.20 6.11
C SER A 53 8.45 -9.15 4.61
N SER A 54 7.24 -8.81 4.24
CA SER A 54 6.87 -8.58 2.85
C SER A 54 6.52 -7.11 2.67
N GLU A 55 7.06 -6.48 1.62
CA GLU A 55 6.82 -5.08 1.31
C GLU A 55 5.93 -4.97 0.07
N PHE A 56 4.94 -4.09 0.16
CA PHE A 56 3.98 -3.84 -0.91
C PHE A 56 3.87 -2.34 -1.16
N ALA A 57 3.77 -1.96 -2.42
CA ALA A 57 3.44 -0.59 -2.77
C ALA A 57 2.00 -0.29 -2.38
N GLY A 58 1.80 0.80 -1.65
CA GLY A 58 0.49 1.24 -1.18
C GLY A 58 0.26 2.72 -1.38
N GLN A 59 -0.98 3.12 -1.22
CA GLN A 59 -1.41 4.51 -1.27
C GLN A 59 -2.23 4.84 -0.03
N ILE A 60 -1.98 6.03 0.54
CA ILE A 60 -2.77 6.55 1.65
C ILE A 60 -4.10 7.06 1.10
N VAL A 61 -5.20 6.61 1.69
CA VAL A 61 -6.56 7.06 1.34
C VAL A 61 -7.31 7.50 2.60
N SER A 62 -8.22 8.45 2.45
CA SER A 62 -9.11 8.83 3.55
C SER A 62 -9.97 7.65 3.96
N LYS A 63 -10.19 7.48 5.26
CA LYS A 63 -11.15 6.48 5.77
C LYS A 63 -12.55 6.75 5.24
N ASN A 64 -12.99 8.00 5.30
CA ASN A 64 -14.29 8.43 4.80
C ASN A 64 -14.09 9.66 3.92
N THR A 65 -14.75 9.67 2.76
CA THR A 65 -14.80 10.82 1.86
C THR A 65 -16.25 11.07 1.48
N VAL A 66 -16.70 12.29 1.64
CA VAL A 66 -18.07 12.71 1.32
C VAL A 66 -18.04 13.90 0.40
N ASN A 67 -18.74 13.79 -0.73
CA ASN A 67 -19.00 14.90 -1.62
C ASN A 67 -20.25 15.63 -1.13
N VAL A 68 -20.09 16.87 -0.66
CA VAL A 68 -21.20 17.70 -0.20
C VAL A 68 -21.86 18.31 -1.44
N GLN A 69 -23.06 17.84 -1.73
CA GLN A 69 -23.86 18.33 -2.86
C GLN A 69 -24.95 19.28 -2.39
N SER A 70 -25.32 20.21 -3.27
CA SER A 70 -26.48 21.06 -3.01
C SER A 70 -27.77 20.23 -3.11
N LYS A 71 -28.65 20.37 -2.11
CA LYS A 71 -29.97 19.75 -2.11
C LYS A 71 -31.03 20.63 -2.78
N VAL A 72 -30.76 21.93 -2.89
CA VAL A 72 -31.66 22.93 -3.48
C VAL A 72 -30.93 23.70 -4.58
N SER A 73 -31.68 24.29 -5.52
CA SER A 73 -31.11 25.04 -6.63
C SER A 73 -31.09 26.53 -6.35
N GLY A 74 -30.00 27.23 -6.69
CA GLY A 74 -29.87 28.67 -6.48
C GLY A 74 -28.44 29.17 -6.55
N ASN A 75 -28.29 30.49 -6.50
CA ASN A 75 -26.95 31.09 -6.48
C ASN A 75 -26.32 30.96 -5.09
N ILE A 76 -25.04 30.64 -5.02
CA ILE A 76 -24.27 30.68 -3.78
C ILE A 76 -24.04 32.16 -3.42
N VAL A 77 -24.58 32.61 -2.30
CA VAL A 77 -24.47 34.01 -1.85
C VAL A 77 -23.37 34.20 -0.83
N GLU A 78 -23.08 33.19 -0.04
CA GLU A 78 -22.01 33.24 0.96
C GLU A 78 -21.27 31.90 1.06
N LYS A 79 -20.00 32.00 1.42
CA LYS A 79 -19.10 30.89 1.69
C LYS A 79 -18.42 31.15 3.04
N PHE A 80 -18.56 30.22 4.00
CA PHE A 80 -18.07 30.35 5.39
C PHE A 80 -16.74 29.66 5.62
N VAL A 81 -16.22 28.95 4.63
CA VAL A 81 -15.03 28.10 4.74
C VAL A 81 -14.06 28.36 3.61
N GLN A 82 -12.80 27.95 3.80
CA GLN A 82 -11.77 28.01 2.79
C GLN A 82 -11.33 26.60 2.40
N GLY A 83 -10.93 26.39 1.13
CA GLY A 83 -10.34 25.13 0.68
C GLY A 83 -9.13 24.75 1.55
N GLY A 84 -8.99 23.45 1.89
CA GLY A 84 -7.94 22.96 2.76
C GLY A 84 -8.19 23.12 4.28
N GLN A 85 -9.22 23.86 4.67
CA GLN A 85 -9.57 24.07 6.09
C GLN A 85 -10.15 22.80 6.72
N PHE A 86 -9.86 22.57 8.01
CA PHE A 86 -10.53 21.54 8.79
C PHE A 86 -11.89 22.06 9.30
N VAL A 87 -12.94 21.25 9.11
CA VAL A 87 -14.31 21.56 9.55
C VAL A 87 -14.84 20.49 10.48
N LYS A 88 -15.76 20.89 11.36
CA LYS A 88 -16.49 20.00 12.27
C LYS A 88 -17.85 19.64 11.67
N ALA A 89 -18.37 18.45 11.99
CA ALA A 89 -19.75 18.09 11.65
C ALA A 89 -20.73 19.15 12.15
N GLY A 90 -21.70 19.52 11.29
CA GLY A 90 -22.68 20.59 11.59
C GLY A 90 -22.16 22.03 11.38
N GLN A 91 -20.90 22.24 10.97
CA GLN A 91 -20.39 23.56 10.66
C GLN A 91 -21.00 24.09 9.35
N PRO A 92 -21.46 25.37 9.29
CA PRO A 92 -21.95 25.95 8.03
C PRO A 92 -20.83 26.08 7.02
N LEU A 93 -21.12 25.71 5.76
CA LEU A 93 -20.18 25.74 4.65
C LEU A 93 -20.57 26.81 3.62
N TYR A 94 -21.80 26.76 3.14
CA TYR A 94 -22.31 27.63 2.07
C TYR A 94 -23.73 28.10 2.40
N ARG A 95 -24.09 29.27 1.88
CA ARG A 95 -25.47 29.76 1.85
C ARG A 95 -25.90 29.97 0.40
N ILE A 96 -27.02 29.36 0.07
CA ILE A 96 -27.71 29.50 -1.21
C ILE A 96 -28.78 30.58 -1.05
N ASP A 97 -29.11 31.30 -2.10
CA ASP A 97 -30.16 32.35 -2.09
C ASP A 97 -31.49 31.78 -1.59
N SER A 98 -31.93 32.23 -0.45
CA SER A 98 -33.12 31.74 0.26
C SER A 98 -34.42 32.41 -0.15
N ARG A 99 -34.40 33.56 -0.86
CA ARG A 99 -35.58 34.43 -1.10
C ARG A 99 -36.75 33.69 -1.74
N GLN A 100 -36.49 32.82 -2.72
CA GLN A 100 -37.57 32.04 -3.34
C GLN A 100 -38.16 30.98 -2.39
N TYR A 101 -37.36 30.40 -1.52
CA TYR A 101 -37.78 29.40 -0.53
C TYR A 101 -38.54 30.02 0.62
N GLU A 102 -38.12 31.22 1.09
CA GLU A 102 -38.87 32.03 2.07
C GLU A 102 -40.25 32.38 1.56
N SER A 103 -40.35 32.78 0.29
CA SER A 103 -41.65 33.07 -0.35
C SER A 103 -42.54 31.82 -0.45
N ALA A 104 -41.93 30.65 -0.77
CA ALA A 104 -42.67 29.37 -0.82
C ALA A 104 -43.20 28.95 0.55
N VAL A 105 -42.41 29.13 1.62
CA VAL A 105 -42.85 28.88 3.00
C VAL A 105 -44.01 29.78 3.37
N LEU A 106 -43.92 31.08 3.07
CA LEU A 106 -45.01 32.05 3.35
C LEU A 106 -46.29 31.68 2.61
N GLN A 107 -46.20 31.28 1.35
CA GLN A 107 -47.33 30.82 0.53
C GLN A 107 -47.97 29.56 1.13
N ALA A 108 -47.17 28.53 1.45
CA ALA A 108 -47.67 27.30 2.05
C ALA A 108 -48.30 27.51 3.41
N LYS A 109 -47.76 28.40 4.24
CA LYS A 109 -48.31 28.80 5.52
C LYS A 109 -49.66 29.47 5.39
N ALA A 110 -49.83 30.37 4.40
CA ALA A 110 -51.12 31.03 4.13
C ALA A 110 -52.18 30.00 3.68
N THR A 111 -51.81 29.03 2.82
CA THR A 111 -52.70 27.96 2.34
C THR A 111 -53.13 27.04 3.51
N LEU A 112 -52.21 26.68 4.40
CA LEU A 112 -52.54 25.92 5.61
C LEU A 112 -53.49 26.68 6.51
N ALA A 113 -53.27 27.99 6.74
CA ALA A 113 -54.15 28.81 7.55
C ALA A 113 -55.57 28.88 6.97
N GLN A 114 -55.75 28.95 5.65
CA GLN A 114 -57.04 28.93 4.96
C GLN A 114 -57.73 27.59 5.19
N SER A 115 -57.05 26.46 4.98
CA SER A 115 -57.68 25.12 5.16
C SER A 115 -58.00 24.86 6.63
N SER A 116 -57.18 25.33 7.56
CA SER A 116 -57.45 25.25 9.01
C SER A 116 -58.69 26.05 9.43
N ALA A 117 -58.89 27.25 8.88
CA ALA A 117 -60.09 28.03 9.11
C ALA A 117 -61.36 27.32 8.57
N THR A 118 -61.28 26.72 7.38
CA THR A 118 -62.40 25.94 6.77
C THR A 118 -62.73 24.73 7.63
N LEU A 119 -61.73 23.98 8.11
CA LEU A 119 -61.90 22.86 9.03
C LEU A 119 -62.59 23.30 10.32
N SER A 120 -62.11 24.37 10.91
CA SER A 120 -62.71 24.93 12.17
C SER A 120 -64.15 25.29 12.00
N ASN A 121 -64.53 25.93 10.88
CA ASN A 121 -65.93 26.23 10.56
C ASN A 121 -66.77 24.95 10.43
N ALA A 122 -66.30 23.94 9.67
CA ALA A 122 -66.99 22.68 9.49
C ALA A 122 -67.16 21.89 10.82
N GLN A 123 -66.18 21.95 11.72
CA GLN A 123 -66.27 21.36 13.06
C GLN A 123 -67.29 22.05 13.91
N THR A 124 -67.39 23.40 13.83
CA THR A 124 -68.42 24.20 14.52
C THR A 124 -69.81 23.86 14.01
N ASP A 125 -69.97 23.74 12.70
CA ASP A 125 -71.28 23.38 12.08
C ASP A 125 -71.66 21.94 12.45
N LEU A 126 -70.70 20.99 12.47
CA LEU A 126 -70.97 19.62 12.93
C LEU A 126 -71.45 19.64 14.41
N GLY A 127 -70.82 20.43 15.27
CA GLY A 127 -71.25 20.55 16.68
C GLY A 127 -72.66 21.07 16.80
N ARG A 128 -73.08 22.04 15.94
CA ARG A 128 -74.48 22.52 15.90
C ARG A 128 -75.44 21.45 15.40
N ASP A 129 -75.09 20.76 14.33
CA ASP A 129 -75.90 19.71 13.74
C ASP A 129 -76.09 18.55 14.73
N GLN A 130 -75.12 18.17 15.49
CA GLN A 130 -75.20 17.18 16.55
C GLN A 130 -76.21 17.58 17.66
N GLN A 131 -76.23 18.86 18.03
CA GLN A 131 -77.22 19.37 18.99
C GLN A 131 -78.64 19.37 18.44
N LEU A 132 -78.83 19.75 17.16
CA LEU A 132 -80.13 19.74 16.50
C LEU A 132 -80.64 18.31 16.31
N TYR A 133 -79.78 17.37 16.02
CA TYR A 133 -80.15 15.95 15.92
C TYR A 133 -80.55 15.39 17.28
N ALA A 134 -79.88 15.72 18.35
CA ALA A 134 -80.25 15.34 19.72
C ALA A 134 -81.65 15.84 20.12
N SER A 135 -82.11 16.99 19.55
CA SER A 135 -83.50 17.51 19.70
C SER A 135 -84.47 17.01 18.63
N ASN A 136 -84.09 16.05 17.79
CA ASN A 136 -84.92 15.51 16.67
C ASN A 136 -85.28 16.57 15.60
N ALA A 137 -84.55 17.66 15.46
CA ALA A 137 -84.77 18.74 14.51
C ALA A 137 -84.23 18.49 13.10
N ILE A 138 -83.23 17.59 12.95
CA ILE A 138 -82.65 17.20 11.68
C ILE A 138 -82.48 15.70 11.56
N SER A 139 -82.20 15.20 10.33
CA SER A 139 -82.01 13.76 10.05
C SER A 139 -80.60 13.28 10.41
N GLU A 140 -80.43 12.02 10.73
CA GLU A 140 -79.13 11.37 10.91
C GLU A 140 -78.23 11.51 9.68
N GLN A 141 -78.80 11.49 8.48
CA GLN A 141 -78.09 11.69 7.24
C GLN A 141 -77.38 13.05 7.18
N SER A 142 -77.98 14.11 7.72
CA SER A 142 -77.39 15.47 7.76
C SER A 142 -76.13 15.46 8.61
N VAL A 143 -76.16 14.85 9.80
CA VAL A 143 -75.01 14.74 10.71
C VAL A 143 -73.90 13.91 10.07
N THR A 144 -74.25 12.76 9.46
CA THR A 144 -73.27 11.88 8.79
C THR A 144 -72.60 12.61 7.63
N THR A 145 -73.36 13.37 6.84
CA THR A 145 -72.79 14.15 5.73
C THR A 145 -71.81 15.24 6.25
N GLN A 146 -72.21 15.94 7.32
CA GLN A 146 -71.35 16.95 7.90
C GLN A 146 -70.09 16.36 8.55
N GLN A 147 -70.21 15.17 9.17
CA GLN A 147 -69.02 14.42 9.65
C GLN A 147 -68.08 14.06 8.50
N ALA A 148 -68.61 13.60 7.35
CA ALA A 148 -67.81 13.30 6.16
C ALA A 148 -67.11 14.55 5.63
N ASN A 149 -67.79 15.74 5.68
CA ASN A 149 -67.17 17.02 5.31
C ASN A 149 -66.00 17.40 6.24
N VAL A 150 -66.20 17.22 7.55
CA VAL A 150 -65.11 17.48 8.54
C VAL A 150 -63.92 16.57 8.27
N ASN A 151 -64.15 15.28 8.01
CA ASN A 151 -63.09 14.34 7.68
C ASN A 151 -62.35 14.75 6.37
N ALA A 152 -63.07 15.23 5.37
CA ALA A 152 -62.49 15.70 4.11
C ALA A 152 -61.66 16.99 4.32
N TYR A 153 -62.13 17.96 5.11
CA TYR A 153 -61.37 19.15 5.41
C TYR A 153 -60.19 18.90 6.33
N GLN A 154 -60.29 17.90 7.24
CA GLN A 154 -59.13 17.45 8.01
C GLN A 154 -58.05 16.88 7.08
N ALA A 155 -58.38 16.01 6.17
CA ALA A 155 -57.41 15.47 5.22
C ALA A 155 -56.79 16.58 4.34
N ALA A 156 -57.57 17.60 3.95
CA ALA A 156 -57.05 18.74 3.21
C ALA A 156 -56.04 19.59 4.07
N CYS A 157 -56.36 19.78 5.36
CA CYS A 157 -55.48 20.45 6.29
C CYS A 157 -54.16 19.70 6.48
N ASP A 158 -54.21 18.38 6.66
CA ASP A 158 -53.06 17.49 6.78
C ASP A 158 -52.17 17.54 5.53
N ALA A 159 -52.79 17.51 4.34
CA ALA A 159 -52.08 17.64 3.07
C ALA A 159 -51.32 19.01 2.95
N ASN A 160 -51.98 20.11 3.33
CA ASN A 160 -51.37 21.42 3.29
C ASN A 160 -50.26 21.57 4.36
N SER A 161 -50.41 20.91 5.51
CA SER A 161 -49.35 20.86 6.53
C SER A 161 -48.09 20.16 6.00
N ALA A 162 -48.23 19.07 5.26
CA ALA A 162 -47.13 18.37 4.63
C ALA A 162 -46.42 19.23 3.55
N ILE A 163 -47.20 20.02 2.77
CA ILE A 163 -46.65 20.99 1.82
C ILE A 163 -45.83 22.07 2.53
N LEU A 164 -46.33 22.58 3.65
CA LEU A 164 -45.59 23.57 4.46
C LEU A 164 -44.28 22.95 4.97
N GLN A 165 -44.33 21.76 5.54
CA GLN A 165 -43.15 21.07 6.07
C GLN A 165 -42.08 20.88 4.97
N ARG A 166 -42.49 20.53 3.77
CA ARG A 166 -41.55 20.41 2.63
C ARG A 166 -40.91 21.77 2.29
N ALA A 167 -41.70 22.82 2.21
CA ALA A 167 -41.18 24.17 1.93
C ALA A 167 -40.19 24.64 3.01
N GLU A 168 -40.45 24.34 4.27
CA GLU A 168 -39.54 24.62 5.40
C GLU A 168 -38.23 23.79 5.29
N GLN A 169 -38.30 22.53 4.88
CA GLN A 169 -37.09 21.71 4.63
C GLN A 169 -36.27 22.28 3.47
N ASP A 170 -36.91 22.65 2.35
CA ASP A 170 -36.22 23.25 1.21
C ASP A 170 -35.54 24.58 1.62
N LEU A 171 -36.19 25.39 2.47
CA LEU A 171 -35.57 26.60 3.04
C LEU A 171 -34.39 26.25 3.95
N ALA A 172 -34.54 25.25 4.82
CA ALA A 172 -33.42 24.84 5.69
C ALA A 172 -32.23 24.33 4.90
N ASP A 173 -32.47 23.63 3.77
CA ASP A 173 -31.43 23.08 2.90
C ASP A 173 -30.70 24.19 2.07
N THR A 174 -31.16 25.47 2.10
CA THR A 174 -30.40 26.61 1.57
C THR A 174 -29.11 26.88 2.35
N MET A 175 -29.07 26.49 3.64
CA MET A 175 -27.88 26.52 4.46
C MET A 175 -27.22 25.14 4.44
N VAL A 176 -26.09 25.05 3.79
CA VAL A 176 -25.34 23.78 3.63
C VAL A 176 -24.38 23.59 4.78
N TYR A 177 -24.51 22.47 5.48
CA TYR A 177 -23.66 22.11 6.63
C TYR A 177 -22.74 20.92 6.30
N ALA A 178 -21.62 20.84 7.03
CA ALA A 178 -20.71 19.70 6.95
C ALA A 178 -21.37 18.44 7.54
N PRO A 179 -21.50 17.34 6.77
CA PRO A 179 -22.11 16.09 7.25
C PRO A 179 -21.17 15.33 8.20
N MET A 180 -19.86 15.61 8.14
CA MET A 180 -18.85 14.98 8.98
C MET A 180 -17.71 15.94 9.26
N SER A 181 -16.91 15.64 10.29
CA SER A 181 -15.66 16.35 10.54
C SER A 181 -14.57 15.84 9.60
N GLY A 182 -13.75 16.76 9.07
CA GLY A 182 -12.67 16.41 8.16
C GLY A 182 -12.05 17.63 7.51
N GLN A 183 -11.12 17.40 6.60
CA GLN A 183 -10.46 18.44 5.83
C GLN A 183 -11.17 18.64 4.49
N LEU A 184 -11.38 19.90 4.13
CA LEU A 184 -11.97 20.28 2.85
C LEU A 184 -10.96 20.13 1.72
N ALA A 185 -11.44 19.67 0.57
CA ALA A 185 -10.65 19.76 -0.67
C ALA A 185 -10.43 21.23 -1.05
N VAL A 186 -9.32 21.48 -1.74
CA VAL A 186 -9.00 22.85 -2.23
C VAL A 186 -9.96 23.27 -3.35
N ASN A 187 -10.42 22.30 -4.17
CA ASN A 187 -11.39 22.56 -5.24
C ASN A 187 -12.80 22.69 -4.66
N ASP A 188 -13.25 23.91 -4.51
CA ASP A 188 -14.55 24.28 -4.02
C ASP A 188 -15.25 25.28 -4.98
N VAL A 189 -16.55 25.51 -4.76
CA VAL A 189 -17.35 26.37 -5.63
C VAL A 189 -17.25 27.83 -5.17
N ALA A 190 -17.14 28.74 -6.11
CA ALA A 190 -17.06 30.18 -5.85
C ALA A 190 -18.45 30.80 -5.55
N VAL A 191 -18.46 31.88 -4.77
CA VAL A 191 -19.64 32.72 -4.56
C VAL A 191 -20.11 33.29 -5.90
N GLY A 192 -21.42 33.31 -6.13
CA GLY A 192 -22.05 33.70 -7.37
C GLY A 192 -22.30 32.55 -8.36
N THR A 193 -21.75 31.35 -8.11
CA THR A 193 -22.05 30.17 -8.93
C THR A 193 -23.47 29.68 -8.68
N TYR A 194 -24.16 29.27 -9.74
CA TYR A 194 -25.48 28.64 -9.63
C TYR A 194 -25.33 27.15 -9.30
N ALA A 195 -25.84 26.73 -8.17
CA ALA A 195 -25.89 25.34 -7.74
C ALA A 195 -27.21 24.70 -8.21
N THR A 196 -27.13 23.49 -8.76
CA THR A 196 -28.28 22.66 -9.16
C THR A 196 -28.44 21.54 -8.15
N ALA A 197 -29.68 21.37 -7.66
CA ALA A 197 -30.01 20.32 -6.68
C ALA A 197 -29.60 18.92 -7.15
N GLY A 198 -28.90 18.18 -6.30
CA GLY A 198 -28.48 16.80 -6.54
C GLY A 198 -27.36 16.62 -7.57
N ASN A 199 -26.90 17.69 -8.23
CA ASN A 199 -25.88 17.60 -9.30
C ASN A 199 -24.60 18.40 -9.01
N THR A 200 -24.71 19.54 -8.34
CA THR A 200 -23.53 20.38 -8.07
C THR A 200 -22.81 19.89 -6.81
N ASN A 201 -21.59 19.39 -6.97
CA ASN A 201 -20.68 19.13 -5.85
C ASN A 201 -20.09 20.47 -5.37
N LEU A 202 -20.41 20.86 -4.15
CA LEU A 202 -19.96 22.13 -3.57
C LEU A 202 -18.54 22.02 -3.03
N VAL A 203 -18.24 20.94 -2.33
CA VAL A 203 -16.91 20.63 -1.77
C VAL A 203 -16.84 19.17 -1.36
N THR A 204 -15.64 18.61 -1.37
CA THR A 204 -15.37 17.26 -0.85
C THR A 204 -14.75 17.37 0.54
N ILE A 205 -15.25 16.58 1.50
CA ILE A 205 -14.69 16.46 2.85
C ILE A 205 -14.08 15.08 2.99
N GLY A 206 -12.80 15.01 3.38
CA GLY A 206 -12.09 13.76 3.66
C GLY A 206 -11.68 13.68 5.13
N SER A 207 -11.77 12.50 5.75
CA SER A 207 -11.19 12.29 7.08
C SER A 207 -9.67 12.32 6.97
N SER A 208 -9.01 13.06 7.87
CA SER A 208 -7.54 13.13 7.94
C SER A 208 -6.96 12.22 9.03
N SER A 209 -7.77 11.76 9.96
CA SER A 209 -7.40 10.81 11.03
C SER A 209 -8.64 10.06 11.50
N PRO A 210 -8.60 8.72 11.57
CA PRO A 210 -7.57 7.85 10.99
C PRO A 210 -7.61 7.80 9.47
N VAL A 211 -6.53 7.29 8.86
CA VAL A 211 -6.39 7.06 7.41
C VAL A 211 -6.20 5.58 7.12
N TYR A 212 -6.42 5.18 5.87
CA TYR A 212 -6.06 3.86 5.39
C TYR A 212 -4.80 3.91 4.52
N ALA A 213 -3.94 2.90 4.69
CA ALA A 213 -2.99 2.51 3.66
C ALA A 213 -3.62 1.39 2.84
N GLN A 214 -3.93 1.66 1.59
CA GLN A 214 -4.47 0.69 0.64
C GLN A 214 -3.35 0.11 -0.19
N PHE A 215 -3.24 -1.21 -0.24
CA PHE A 215 -2.21 -1.94 -0.99
C PHE A 215 -2.80 -3.22 -1.57
N SER A 216 -2.12 -3.78 -2.57
CA SER A 216 -2.55 -5.00 -3.24
C SER A 216 -1.50 -6.09 -3.07
N ILE A 217 -1.95 -7.28 -2.75
CA ILE A 217 -1.11 -8.48 -2.61
C ILE A 217 -1.44 -9.50 -3.69
N SER A 218 -0.48 -10.33 -4.09
CA SER A 218 -0.72 -11.41 -5.03
C SER A 218 -1.52 -12.55 -4.39
N GLU A 219 -2.18 -13.38 -5.21
CA GLU A 219 -2.84 -14.60 -4.74
C GLU A 219 -1.89 -15.52 -3.97
N SER A 220 -0.63 -15.66 -4.46
CA SER A 220 0.38 -16.49 -3.82
C SER A 220 0.76 -15.97 -2.43
N ASP A 221 0.88 -14.65 -2.26
CA ASP A 221 1.17 -14.05 -0.96
C ASP A 221 -0.03 -14.18 -0.01
N TYR A 222 -1.25 -14.01 -0.52
CA TYR A 222 -2.46 -14.24 0.26
C TYR A 222 -2.53 -15.67 0.80
N LEU A 223 -2.26 -16.69 -0.04
CA LEU A 223 -2.24 -18.09 0.39
C LEU A 223 -1.15 -18.36 1.44
N LYS A 224 0.03 -17.76 1.29
CA LYS A 224 1.08 -17.82 2.32
C LYS A 224 0.57 -17.23 3.65
N PHE A 225 -0.03 -16.04 3.65
CA PHE A 225 -0.58 -15.42 4.85
C PHE A 225 -1.67 -16.29 5.51
N MET A 226 -2.53 -16.89 4.71
CA MET A 226 -3.58 -17.78 5.23
C MET A 226 -3.02 -19.04 5.87
N SER A 227 -2.00 -19.66 5.27
CA SER A 227 -1.33 -20.84 5.83
C SER A 227 -0.64 -20.53 7.17
N LEU A 228 0.00 -19.38 7.29
CA LEU A 228 0.63 -18.91 8.53
C LEU A 228 -0.41 -18.70 9.63
N ARG A 229 -1.57 -18.14 9.30
CA ARG A 229 -2.67 -17.90 10.24
C ARG A 229 -3.31 -19.20 10.77
N GLN A 230 -3.36 -20.25 9.95
CA GLN A 230 -3.89 -21.56 10.36
C GLN A 230 -2.95 -22.31 11.32
N ASN A 231 -1.64 -22.14 11.16
CA ASN A 231 -0.63 -22.82 11.98
C ASN A 231 -0.44 -22.17 13.37
N GLN A 232 -0.92 -20.94 13.57
CA GLN A 232 -0.90 -20.23 14.85
C GLN A 232 -2.16 -20.54 15.67
N THR A 233 -2.34 -21.80 16.10
CA THR A 233 -3.33 -22.17 17.10
C THR A 233 -2.94 -21.57 18.46
N GLY A 234 -3.50 -20.37 18.77
CA GLY A 234 -3.48 -19.87 20.16
C GLY A 234 -3.13 -18.39 20.37
N LYS A 235 -2.46 -17.72 19.45
CA LYS A 235 -2.32 -16.26 19.48
C LYS A 235 -2.64 -15.76 18.08
N ALA A 236 -3.81 -15.19 17.89
CA ALA A 236 -4.08 -14.30 16.76
C ALA A 236 -3.11 -13.13 16.91
N GLY A 237 -1.88 -13.31 16.46
CA GLY A 237 -0.91 -12.23 16.34
C GLY A 237 -1.54 -11.23 15.38
N ASN A 238 -1.94 -10.07 15.89
CA ASN A 238 -2.29 -8.96 15.02
C ASN A 238 -1.08 -8.75 14.12
N LEU A 239 -1.25 -9.03 12.82
CA LEU A 239 -0.25 -8.68 11.82
C LEU A 239 0.01 -7.19 11.96
N THR A 240 1.16 -6.85 12.48
CA THR A 240 1.60 -5.46 12.60
C THR A 240 2.01 -4.96 11.22
N VAL A 241 1.50 -3.82 10.87
CA VAL A 241 1.77 -3.19 9.59
C VAL A 241 2.55 -1.92 9.84
N SER A 242 3.75 -1.79 9.32
CA SER A 242 4.50 -0.55 9.35
C SER A 242 4.49 0.13 7.98
N LEU A 243 4.69 1.45 7.96
CA LEU A 243 4.76 2.25 6.74
C LEU A 243 6.15 2.87 6.60
N THR A 244 6.71 2.76 5.41
CA THR A 244 7.86 3.55 4.98
C THR A 244 7.38 4.57 3.96
N LEU A 245 7.61 5.84 4.24
CA LEU A 245 7.21 6.96 3.38
C LEU A 245 8.13 7.06 2.16
N SER A 246 7.76 7.89 1.20
CA SER A 246 8.50 8.06 -0.06
C SER A 246 9.90 8.67 0.11
N ASP A 247 10.17 9.31 1.25
CA ASP A 247 11.49 9.85 1.63
C ASP A 247 12.38 8.82 2.37
N GLY A 248 11.90 7.57 2.54
CA GLY A 248 12.59 6.51 3.27
C GLY A 248 12.34 6.52 4.78
N SER A 249 11.68 7.54 5.32
CA SER A 249 11.38 7.59 6.76
C SER A 249 10.29 6.58 7.15
N GLN A 250 10.45 5.96 8.33
CA GLN A 250 9.40 5.11 8.89
C GLN A 250 8.36 5.94 9.62
N TYR A 251 7.08 5.62 9.38
CA TYR A 251 5.99 6.20 10.15
C TYR A 251 5.98 5.61 11.57
N PRO A 252 5.94 6.47 12.64
CA PRO A 252 6.18 6.01 14.00
C PRO A 252 5.05 5.22 14.63
N ILE A 253 3.87 5.17 14.01
CA ILE A 253 2.70 4.48 14.54
C ILE A 253 2.37 3.29 13.63
N ASP A 254 2.37 2.10 14.20
CA ASP A 254 2.00 0.89 13.48
C ASP A 254 0.50 0.84 13.20
N GLY A 255 0.16 0.30 12.06
CA GLY A 255 -1.21 0.05 11.65
C GLY A 255 -1.66 -1.39 11.84
N ARG A 256 -2.94 -1.61 11.58
CA ARG A 256 -3.56 -2.93 11.60
C ARG A 256 -4.43 -3.13 10.36
N ILE A 257 -4.44 -4.34 9.80
CA ILE A 257 -5.32 -4.70 8.69
C ILE A 257 -6.76 -4.75 9.22
N VAL A 258 -7.66 -4.01 8.57
CA VAL A 258 -9.08 -3.93 8.97
C VAL A 258 -10.03 -4.33 7.85
N GLU A 259 -9.64 -4.13 6.60
CA GLU A 259 -10.45 -4.48 5.45
C GLU A 259 -9.63 -5.30 4.46
N THR A 260 -10.22 -6.36 3.95
CA THR A 260 -9.68 -7.19 2.87
C THR A 260 -10.79 -7.38 1.86
N ASP A 261 -10.50 -7.18 0.59
CA ASP A 261 -11.49 -7.37 -0.47
C ASP A 261 -11.96 -8.82 -0.50
N ARG A 262 -13.18 -9.04 -0.99
CA ARG A 262 -13.80 -10.35 -1.06
C ARG A 262 -13.32 -11.17 -2.24
N ALA A 263 -12.85 -10.54 -3.29
CA ALA A 263 -12.45 -11.18 -4.54
C ALA A 263 -11.13 -10.59 -5.05
N LEU A 264 -10.41 -11.40 -5.81
CA LEU A 264 -9.26 -10.93 -6.57
C LEU A 264 -9.73 -10.01 -7.69
N ALA A 265 -8.93 -9.00 -8.02
CA ALA A 265 -9.18 -8.14 -9.17
C ALA A 265 -8.95 -8.94 -10.46
N ASP A 266 -9.97 -9.01 -11.33
CA ASP A 266 -9.99 -9.85 -12.53
C ASP A 266 -8.82 -9.62 -13.50
N GLN A 267 -8.30 -8.39 -13.56
CA GLN A 267 -7.23 -8.04 -14.50
C GLN A 267 -5.82 -8.29 -13.98
N THR A 268 -5.62 -8.28 -12.66
CA THR A 268 -4.29 -8.35 -12.04
C THR A 268 -4.07 -9.58 -11.17
N GLY A 269 -5.13 -10.31 -10.82
CA GLY A 269 -5.07 -11.44 -9.88
C GLY A 269 -4.59 -11.03 -8.48
N THR A 270 -4.80 -9.76 -8.10
CA THR A 270 -4.37 -9.22 -6.81
C THR A 270 -5.55 -8.99 -5.88
N LEU A 271 -5.31 -9.10 -4.58
CA LEU A 271 -6.27 -8.83 -3.53
C LEU A 271 -5.97 -7.48 -2.89
N THR A 272 -6.95 -6.59 -2.84
CA THR A 272 -6.80 -5.29 -2.19
C THR A 272 -7.02 -5.42 -0.68
N MET A 273 -6.10 -4.85 0.08
CA MET A 273 -6.17 -4.79 1.54
C MET A 273 -6.04 -3.35 2.01
N LYS A 274 -6.65 -3.04 3.16
CA LYS A 274 -6.52 -1.74 3.80
C LYS A 274 -6.08 -1.92 5.24
N ALA A 275 -5.01 -1.25 5.59
CA ALA A 275 -4.54 -1.12 6.95
C ALA A 275 -4.89 0.26 7.51
N LEU A 276 -5.43 0.28 8.73
CA LEU A 276 -5.82 1.49 9.45
C LEU A 276 -4.62 2.03 10.21
N PHE A 277 -4.36 3.33 10.04
CA PHE A 277 -3.33 4.08 10.74
C PHE A 277 -3.92 5.30 11.43
N ASP A 278 -3.57 5.47 12.69
CA ASP A 278 -3.87 6.71 13.41
C ASP A 278 -2.93 7.82 12.92
N ASN A 279 -3.48 9.01 12.66
CA ASN A 279 -2.73 10.13 12.08
C ASN A 279 -2.93 11.42 12.89
N PRO A 280 -2.51 11.45 14.17
CA PRO A 280 -2.79 12.58 15.06
C PRO A 280 -2.13 13.88 14.58
N ASN A 281 -0.97 13.79 13.95
CA ASN A 281 -0.20 14.96 13.49
C ASN A 281 -0.51 15.35 12.04
N GLY A 282 -1.40 14.62 11.34
CA GLY A 282 -1.76 14.91 9.95
C GLY A 282 -0.62 14.69 8.94
N LEU A 283 0.43 13.92 9.29
CA LEU A 283 1.58 13.65 8.42
C LEU A 283 1.18 12.83 7.18
N LEU A 284 0.30 11.86 7.37
CA LEU A 284 -0.20 11.03 6.28
C LEU A 284 -1.33 11.79 5.54
N LEU A 285 -1.04 12.23 4.33
CA LEU A 285 -2.04 12.88 3.49
C LEU A 285 -2.62 11.88 2.48
N PRO A 286 -3.94 11.85 2.31
CA PRO A 286 -4.57 11.05 1.25
C PRO A 286 -3.98 11.39 -0.12
N GLY A 287 -3.66 10.35 -0.89
CA GLY A 287 -2.95 10.47 -2.17
C GLY A 287 -1.45 10.20 -2.10
N MET A 288 -0.83 10.23 -0.93
CA MET A 288 0.58 9.87 -0.77
C MET A 288 0.81 8.39 -1.06
N PHE A 289 1.96 8.08 -1.67
CA PHE A 289 2.45 6.71 -1.78
C PHE A 289 3.28 6.34 -0.56
N ALA A 290 3.19 5.09 -0.14
CA ALA A 290 3.98 4.54 0.94
C ALA A 290 4.25 3.06 0.67
N ARG A 291 5.37 2.55 1.18
CA ARG A 291 5.63 1.10 1.23
C ARG A 291 5.02 0.54 2.50
N VAL A 292 4.16 -0.43 2.33
CA VAL A 292 3.48 -1.14 3.41
C VAL A 292 4.28 -2.39 3.72
N LYS A 293 4.89 -2.45 4.90
CA LYS A 293 5.66 -3.61 5.36
C LYS A 293 4.79 -4.43 6.31
N LEU A 294 4.46 -5.64 5.88
CA LEU A 294 3.79 -6.62 6.73
C LEU A 294 4.84 -7.42 7.48
N MET A 295 4.83 -7.35 8.80
CA MET A 295 5.64 -8.22 9.63
C MET A 295 4.96 -9.58 9.76
N GLY A 296 5.62 -10.61 9.25
CA GLY A 296 5.16 -11.99 9.23
C GLY A 296 5.73 -12.82 10.35
N GLU A 297 5.80 -14.12 10.12
CA GLU A 297 6.33 -15.11 11.04
C GLU A 297 7.84 -14.96 11.22
N VAL A 298 8.32 -15.18 12.43
CA VAL A 298 9.74 -15.35 12.70
C VAL A 298 10.12 -16.78 12.35
N VAL A 299 11.05 -16.97 11.42
CA VAL A 299 11.66 -18.27 11.14
C VAL A 299 12.71 -18.54 12.21
N PRO A 300 12.48 -19.49 13.14
CA PRO A 300 13.44 -19.76 14.19
C PRO A 300 14.67 -20.45 13.61
N ASN A 301 15.84 -20.09 14.13
CA ASN A 301 17.12 -20.68 13.75
C ASN A 301 17.40 -20.68 12.23
N ALA A 302 16.95 -19.64 11.50
CA ALA A 302 17.19 -19.52 10.06
C ALA A 302 18.69 -19.41 9.76
N ILE A 303 19.17 -20.21 8.78
CA ILE A 303 20.53 -20.10 8.27
C ILE A 303 20.55 -19.08 7.15
N LEU A 304 21.32 -18.02 7.34
CA LEU A 304 21.40 -16.88 6.46
C LEU A 304 22.73 -16.90 5.67
N VAL A 305 22.61 -16.80 4.35
CA VAL A 305 23.76 -16.70 3.45
C VAL A 305 23.58 -15.46 2.57
N PRO A 306 24.64 -14.61 2.41
CA PRO A 306 24.54 -13.43 1.57
C PRO A 306 24.17 -13.79 0.12
N GLN A 307 23.31 -12.97 -0.51
CA GLN A 307 22.84 -13.20 -1.88
C GLN A 307 24.00 -13.29 -2.88
N ARG A 308 25.07 -12.48 -2.65
CA ARG A 308 26.27 -12.49 -3.51
C ARG A 308 27.00 -13.84 -3.53
N ALA A 309 26.84 -14.67 -2.49
CA ALA A 309 27.46 -15.99 -2.42
C ALA A 309 26.70 -17.06 -3.21
N VAL A 310 25.43 -16.82 -3.50
CA VAL A 310 24.58 -17.78 -4.19
C VAL A 310 24.78 -17.69 -5.68
N GLN A 311 25.18 -18.81 -6.29
CA GLN A 311 25.30 -18.98 -7.73
C GLN A 311 24.16 -19.85 -8.24
N GLN A 312 23.64 -19.51 -9.41
CA GLN A 312 22.62 -20.31 -10.09
C GLN A 312 23.14 -20.79 -11.43
N LEU A 313 23.06 -22.10 -11.63
CA LEU A 313 23.40 -22.72 -12.91
C LEU A 313 22.25 -23.61 -13.32
N LEU A 314 21.62 -23.30 -14.45
CA LEU A 314 20.38 -23.94 -14.89
C LEU A 314 19.33 -23.85 -13.76
N ASP A 315 18.76 -24.97 -13.33
CA ASP A 315 17.72 -25.04 -12.32
C ASP A 315 18.24 -25.29 -10.88
N LYS A 316 19.58 -25.22 -10.66
CA LYS A 316 20.20 -25.51 -9.37
C LYS A 316 20.87 -24.26 -8.79
N SER A 317 20.64 -24.05 -7.50
CA SER A 317 21.35 -23.04 -6.72
C SER A 317 22.46 -23.73 -5.92
N PHE A 318 23.65 -23.13 -5.90
CA PHE A 318 24.77 -23.62 -5.12
C PHE A 318 25.58 -22.47 -4.53
N VAL A 319 26.33 -22.77 -3.50
CA VAL A 319 27.29 -21.86 -2.88
C VAL A 319 28.65 -22.52 -2.80
N MET A 320 29.72 -21.72 -2.91
CA MET A 320 31.07 -22.17 -2.70
C MET A 320 31.42 -22.03 -1.23
N VAL A 321 31.73 -23.14 -0.57
CA VAL A 321 32.18 -23.17 0.83
C VAL A 321 33.65 -23.52 0.90
N VAL A 322 34.29 -23.13 1.99
CA VAL A 322 35.66 -23.50 2.31
C VAL A 322 35.63 -24.86 3.02
N GLY A 323 36.11 -25.91 2.37
CA GLY A 323 36.24 -27.24 2.98
C GLY A 323 37.23 -27.29 4.14
N ALA A 324 37.16 -28.34 4.92
CA ALA A 324 38.09 -28.57 6.05
C ALA A 324 39.55 -28.68 5.63
N ASP A 325 39.80 -28.98 4.38
CA ASP A 325 41.13 -29.06 3.76
C ASP A 325 41.62 -27.73 3.16
N GLY A 326 40.87 -26.64 3.33
CA GLY A 326 41.16 -25.31 2.78
C GLY A 326 40.88 -25.18 1.28
N LYS A 327 40.14 -26.14 0.71
CA LYS A 327 39.74 -26.12 -0.71
C LYS A 327 38.30 -25.67 -0.90
N SER A 328 38.01 -25.21 -2.12
CA SER A 328 36.68 -24.86 -2.54
C SER A 328 35.83 -26.11 -2.76
N GLU A 329 34.63 -26.11 -2.15
CA GLU A 329 33.61 -27.16 -2.30
C GLU A 329 32.30 -26.51 -2.78
N ALA A 330 31.72 -27.03 -3.87
CA ALA A 330 30.43 -26.56 -4.36
C ALA A 330 29.32 -27.34 -3.67
N ARG A 331 28.51 -26.69 -2.84
CA ARG A 331 27.34 -27.30 -2.16
C ARG A 331 26.05 -26.82 -2.78
N THR A 332 25.23 -27.76 -3.22
CA THR A 332 23.88 -27.48 -3.70
C THR A 332 23.02 -27.04 -2.49
N VAL A 333 22.29 -25.95 -2.66
CA VAL A 333 21.46 -25.37 -1.61
C VAL A 333 20.01 -25.23 -2.07
N GLU A 334 19.09 -25.41 -1.13
CA GLU A 334 17.68 -25.11 -1.31
C GLU A 334 17.40 -23.72 -0.74
N LEU A 335 17.09 -22.77 -1.63
CA LEU A 335 16.81 -21.40 -1.24
C LEU A 335 15.41 -21.28 -0.63
N GLY A 336 15.32 -20.53 0.45
CA GLY A 336 14.07 -20.04 1.04
C GLY A 336 13.77 -18.60 0.64
N GLU A 337 13.13 -17.89 1.53
CA GLU A 337 12.77 -16.48 1.34
C GLU A 337 14.03 -15.59 1.40
N LYS A 338 13.93 -14.45 0.69
CA LYS A 338 14.93 -13.39 0.72
C LYS A 338 14.64 -12.44 1.88
N VAL A 339 15.65 -12.11 2.68
CA VAL A 339 15.55 -11.15 3.79
C VAL A 339 16.72 -10.18 3.70
N GLY A 340 16.42 -8.93 3.39
CA GLY A 340 17.45 -7.92 3.16
C GLY A 340 18.46 -8.36 2.11
N SER A 341 19.75 -8.37 2.46
CA SER A 341 20.85 -8.81 1.61
C SER A 341 21.12 -10.33 1.64
N TYR A 342 20.27 -11.13 2.33
CA TYR A 342 20.48 -12.56 2.56
C TYR A 342 19.38 -13.42 1.92
N TYR A 343 19.72 -14.70 1.69
CA TYR A 343 18.74 -15.77 1.52
C TYR A 343 18.71 -16.65 2.76
N ILE A 344 17.52 -17.04 3.17
CA ILE A 344 17.35 -18.14 4.12
C ILE A 344 17.66 -19.45 3.35
N ILE A 345 18.53 -20.28 3.91
CA ILE A 345 18.86 -21.59 3.33
C ILE A 345 18.08 -22.66 4.10
N LYS A 346 17.25 -23.43 3.36
CA LYS A 346 16.49 -24.54 3.94
C LYS A 346 17.33 -25.79 4.13
N ASN A 347 18.18 -26.11 3.15
CA ASN A 347 19.04 -27.28 3.14
C ASN A 347 20.36 -26.99 2.42
N GLY A 348 21.44 -27.69 2.82
CA GLY A 348 22.73 -27.69 2.12
C GLY A 348 23.86 -26.95 2.84
N ILE A 349 23.58 -26.08 3.81
CA ILE A 349 24.56 -25.32 4.60
C ILE A 349 24.23 -25.47 6.08
N SER A 350 25.27 -25.53 6.91
CA SER A 350 25.17 -25.54 8.37
C SER A 350 25.61 -24.20 8.97
N ALA A 351 25.15 -23.93 10.17
CA ALA A 351 25.57 -22.75 10.91
C ALA A 351 27.10 -22.75 11.11
N GLY A 352 27.75 -21.63 10.80
CA GLY A 352 29.21 -21.50 10.92
C GLY A 352 30.00 -21.97 9.71
N ASP A 353 29.38 -22.55 8.69
CA ASP A 353 30.06 -22.84 7.44
C ASP A 353 30.62 -21.54 6.82
N THR A 354 31.85 -21.60 6.34
CA THR A 354 32.52 -20.47 5.68
C THR A 354 32.14 -20.42 4.21
N VAL A 355 31.37 -19.39 3.83
CA VAL A 355 30.82 -19.22 2.48
C VAL A 355 31.58 -18.11 1.74
N VAL A 356 32.00 -18.39 0.52
CA VAL A 356 32.74 -17.43 -0.32
C VAL A 356 31.76 -16.40 -0.90
N VAL A 357 32.04 -15.11 -0.73
CA VAL A 357 31.21 -13.99 -1.20
C VAL A 357 31.85 -13.16 -2.31
N GLU A 358 33.20 -13.20 -2.43
CA GLU A 358 33.94 -12.56 -3.52
C GLU A 358 35.06 -13.48 -4.03
N GLY A 359 35.40 -13.37 -5.32
CA GLY A 359 36.36 -14.25 -6.00
C GLY A 359 35.72 -15.43 -6.72
N LEU A 360 34.38 -15.42 -6.86
CA LEU A 360 33.59 -16.54 -7.41
C LEU A 360 33.73 -16.71 -8.93
N SER A 361 34.07 -15.66 -9.69
CA SER A 361 33.94 -15.65 -11.17
C SER A 361 34.77 -16.73 -11.91
N ASN A 362 35.86 -17.21 -11.31
CA ASN A 362 36.71 -18.26 -11.90
C ASN A 362 36.99 -19.38 -10.89
N LEU A 363 36.23 -19.47 -9.82
CA LEU A 363 36.43 -20.46 -8.77
C LEU A 363 35.79 -21.78 -9.18
N GLN A 364 36.64 -22.79 -9.31
CA GLN A 364 36.22 -24.18 -9.58
C GLN A 364 36.32 -24.98 -8.28
N GLU A 365 35.56 -26.06 -8.18
CA GLU A 365 35.63 -27.00 -7.08
C GLU A 365 37.03 -27.62 -6.95
N GLY A 366 37.52 -27.84 -5.72
CA GLY A 366 38.82 -28.48 -5.43
C GLY A 366 40.01 -27.55 -5.51
N LYS A 367 39.87 -26.24 -5.70
CA LYS A 367 40.99 -25.28 -5.74
C LYS A 367 41.42 -24.90 -4.35
N ASP A 368 42.73 -24.75 -4.13
CA ASP A 368 43.29 -24.20 -2.90
C ASP A 368 42.88 -22.72 -2.77
N LEU A 369 42.38 -22.34 -1.60
CA LEU A 369 41.87 -20.99 -1.32
C LEU A 369 42.82 -20.22 -0.38
N ASP A 370 43.01 -18.96 -0.70
CA ASP A 370 43.59 -17.97 0.21
C ASP A 370 42.43 -17.13 0.76
N VAL A 371 41.93 -17.51 1.95
CA VAL A 371 40.67 -17.04 2.50
C VAL A 371 40.91 -15.82 3.39
N THR A 372 40.35 -14.69 3.02
CA THR A 372 40.23 -13.52 3.86
C THR A 372 38.82 -13.51 4.47
N MET A 373 38.71 -13.72 5.79
CA MET A 373 37.44 -13.59 6.49
C MET A 373 37.07 -12.12 6.59
N VAL A 374 35.82 -11.79 6.24
CA VAL A 374 35.27 -10.43 6.33
C VAL A 374 33.99 -10.46 7.13
N THR A 375 33.69 -9.36 7.79
CA THR A 375 32.42 -9.21 8.52
C THR A 375 31.29 -8.83 7.56
N PRO A 376 30.04 -9.19 7.87
CA PRO A 376 28.90 -8.78 7.08
C PRO A 376 28.80 -7.26 6.90
N GLU A 377 29.11 -6.49 7.95
CA GLU A 377 29.06 -5.04 7.95
C GLU A 377 30.10 -4.42 6.99
N GLU A 378 31.34 -4.98 6.93
CA GLU A 378 32.37 -4.54 5.98
C GLU A 378 31.95 -4.72 4.53
N MET A 379 31.06 -5.68 4.27
CA MET A 379 30.53 -5.97 2.93
C MET A 379 29.20 -5.25 2.65
N GLY A 380 28.67 -4.49 3.60
CA GLY A 380 27.40 -3.79 3.48
C GLY A 380 26.19 -4.72 3.48
N PHE A 381 26.29 -5.92 4.06
CA PHE A 381 25.16 -6.84 4.16
C PHE A 381 24.29 -6.46 5.36
N SER A 382 23.00 -6.23 5.11
CA SER A 382 22.01 -5.87 6.10
C SER A 382 20.80 -6.82 6.02
N LEU A 383 20.18 -7.07 7.16
CA LEU A 383 18.88 -7.77 7.24
C LEU A 383 17.70 -6.84 6.98
N GLU A 384 17.91 -5.54 7.14
CA GLU A 384 16.97 -4.52 6.70
C GLU A 384 17.17 -4.33 5.19
N GLY A 385 16.08 -4.15 4.42
CA GLY A 385 16.15 -3.94 2.98
C GLY A 385 17.09 -2.77 2.64
N ASP A 386 17.82 -2.91 1.55
CA ASP A 386 18.76 -1.88 1.08
C ASP A 386 17.97 -0.63 0.63
N ASP A 387 17.78 0.32 1.55
CA ASP A 387 17.09 1.59 1.29
C ASP A 387 17.92 2.58 0.45
N THR A 388 19.14 2.20 0.03
CA THR A 388 20.10 3.11 -0.62
C THR A 388 19.84 3.35 -2.12
N MET A 389 18.81 2.76 -2.73
CA MET A 389 18.53 2.98 -4.17
C MET A 389 17.98 4.38 -4.51
N PHE A 390 17.78 5.26 -3.55
CA PHE A 390 17.30 6.63 -3.76
C PHE A 390 18.19 7.72 -3.15
N ASP A 391 19.46 7.44 -2.88
CA ASP A 391 20.38 8.50 -2.49
C ASP A 391 20.78 9.29 -3.75
N SER A 392 19.97 10.31 -4.08
CA SER A 392 20.18 11.25 -5.17
C SER A 392 21.42 12.13 -4.99
N ASN A 393 22.17 11.98 -3.90
CA ASN A 393 23.40 12.72 -3.63
C ASN A 393 24.67 12.09 -4.22
N ALA A 394 24.62 10.86 -4.76
CA ALA A 394 25.80 10.22 -5.36
C ALA A 394 26.16 10.76 -6.76
N VAL A 395 25.28 11.51 -7.42
CA VAL A 395 25.50 12.02 -8.78
C VAL A 395 26.12 13.44 -8.79
N ALA A 396 26.15 14.15 -7.67
CA ALA A 396 26.61 15.55 -7.62
C ALA A 396 28.13 15.74 -7.44
N ASN A 397 28.93 14.67 -7.27
CA ASN A 397 30.38 14.80 -6.97
C ASN A 397 31.32 14.29 -8.08
N SER A 398 30.85 13.96 -9.28
CA SER A 398 31.72 13.51 -10.38
C SER A 398 32.16 14.61 -11.36
N ASP A 399 31.67 15.84 -11.24
CA ASP A 399 31.96 16.93 -12.20
C ASP A 399 32.67 18.16 -11.59
N ALA A 400 33.58 17.98 -10.63
CA ALA A 400 34.45 19.02 -10.19
C ALA A 400 35.93 18.66 -10.47
N GLN A 401 36.30 18.66 -11.76
CA GLN A 401 37.69 18.76 -12.15
C GLN A 401 37.96 20.20 -12.59
N PRO A 402 38.88 20.95 -11.98
CA PRO A 402 39.20 22.32 -12.38
C PRO A 402 40.02 22.25 -13.68
N ALA A 403 39.50 22.90 -14.73
CA ALA A 403 40.31 23.23 -15.91
C ALA A 403 41.35 24.28 -15.51
N SER A 404 42.61 23.91 -15.66
CA SER A 404 43.73 24.81 -15.66
C SER A 404 43.90 25.44 -17.04
N GLU A 405 43.92 26.69 -17.07
CA GLU A 405 44.54 27.79 -17.82
C GLU A 405 43.58 28.85 -18.27
#